data_ab9ae2ec019a05bba562c0238cb822db
#
_entry.id   ab9ae2ec019a05bba562c0238cb822db
#
_cell.length_a   1.000
_cell.length_b   1.000
_cell.length_c   1.000
_cell.angle_alpha   90.00
_cell.angle_beta   90.00
_cell.angle_gamma   90.00
#
_symmetry.space_group_name_H-M   'P 1'
#
loop_
_entity.id
_entity.type
_entity.pdbx_description
1 polymer ?
#
loop_
_entity_poly.entity_id
_entity_poly.type
_entity_poly.pdbx_seq_one_letter_code
_entity_poly.pdbx_strand_id
1 'polypeptide(L)'
;MKEMEHEEEFIRRLFKLREPPASALPDKGEVESFAGELLAILFPHFAKKALYAREDLEVEYELLKRNLYHILRPLEGGLPDHSRKHVDRFFAAIPELHDLLLLDARAITEGDPAATNVDEVILTYPGFFAIAIYRIAHEFWQAEVPFFPRVLTEYAHRLTGIDIHPGATIGGSFCIDHGTGIVIGETTSIGENVKIYQGVTLGALS
;
A
#
# COMPACT_ATOMS: atom_id res chain seq x y z
N MET A 1 13.90 -11.45 45.62
CA MET A 1 12.51 -11.10 46.01
C MET A 1 12.06 -9.80 45.32
N LYS A 2 12.67 -8.64 45.58
CA LYS A 2 12.30 -7.37 44.90
C LYS A 2 12.45 -7.39 43.37
N GLU A 3 13.46 -8.09 42.83
CA GLU A 3 13.64 -8.19 41.38
C GLU A 3 12.53 -9.05 40.71
N MET A 4 12.11 -10.15 41.33
CA MET A 4 11.01 -10.98 40.86
C MET A 4 9.66 -10.26 40.92
N GLU A 5 9.42 -9.44 41.97
CA GLU A 5 8.21 -8.61 42.05
C GLU A 5 8.16 -7.54 40.95
N HIS A 6 9.30 -6.99 40.56
CA HIS A 6 9.40 -6.00 39.46
C HIS A 6 9.15 -6.64 38.09
N GLU A 7 9.64 -7.84 37.87
CA GLU A 7 9.42 -8.60 36.62
C GLU A 7 7.95 -9.01 36.49
N GLU A 8 7.34 -9.49 37.57
CA GLU A 8 5.92 -9.87 37.57
C GLU A 8 5.01 -8.69 37.33
N GLU A 9 5.28 -7.52 37.92
CA GLU A 9 4.54 -6.29 37.67
C GLU A 9 4.73 -5.80 36.22
N PHE A 10 5.93 -5.92 35.65
CA PHE A 10 6.21 -5.60 34.26
C PHE A 10 5.41 -6.52 33.31
N ILE A 11 5.43 -7.83 33.55
CA ILE A 11 4.66 -8.80 32.75
C ILE A 11 3.14 -8.50 32.83
N ARG A 12 2.62 -8.15 34.00
CA ARG A 12 1.24 -7.75 34.18
C ARG A 12 0.88 -6.52 33.37
N ARG A 13 1.76 -5.51 33.31
CA ARG A 13 1.56 -4.32 32.45
C ARG A 13 1.58 -4.69 30.96
N LEU A 14 2.50 -5.55 30.53
CA LEU A 14 2.56 -6.04 29.15
C LEU A 14 1.30 -6.82 28.78
N PHE A 15 0.75 -7.60 29.70
CA PHE A 15 -0.49 -8.35 29.44
C PHE A 15 -1.69 -7.42 29.26
N LYS A 16 -1.81 -6.37 30.08
CA LYS A 16 -2.85 -5.35 29.91
C LYS A 16 -2.81 -4.63 28.56
N LEU A 17 -1.62 -4.46 27.97
CA LEU A 17 -1.49 -3.89 26.63
C LEU A 17 -1.99 -4.83 25.52
N ARG A 18 -2.24 -6.11 25.83
CA ARG A 18 -2.77 -7.13 24.92
C ARG A 18 -4.28 -7.35 25.06
N GLU A 19 -4.89 -6.73 26.06
CA GLU A 19 -6.35 -6.70 26.18
C GLU A 19 -6.93 -5.78 25.08
N PRO A 20 -8.18 -6.01 24.58
CA PRO A 20 -8.77 -5.17 23.54
C PRO A 20 -8.63 -3.67 23.88
N PRO A 21 -8.08 -2.84 22.99
CA PRO A 21 -8.24 -2.84 21.53
C PRO A 21 -7.07 -3.43 20.70
N ALA A 22 -6.05 -4.04 21.30
CA ALA A 22 -4.94 -4.61 20.52
C ALA A 22 -5.39 -5.73 19.55
N SER A 23 -6.52 -6.39 19.82
CA SER A 23 -7.17 -7.33 18.91
C SER A 23 -7.81 -6.67 17.66
N ALA A 24 -7.88 -5.34 17.64
CA ALA A 24 -8.43 -4.55 16.53
C ALA A 24 -7.35 -4.01 15.58
N LEU A 25 -6.13 -4.53 15.62
CA LEU A 25 -5.07 -4.16 14.70
C LEU A 25 -4.98 -5.18 13.56
N PRO A 26 -4.70 -4.74 12.32
CA PRO A 26 -4.46 -5.66 11.22
C PRO A 26 -3.11 -6.37 11.43
N ASP A 27 -3.02 -7.62 11.01
CA ASP A 27 -1.70 -8.27 10.92
C ASP A 27 -0.87 -7.63 9.81
N LYS A 28 0.30 -7.13 10.18
CA LYS A 28 1.18 -6.42 9.25
C LYS A 28 1.64 -7.31 8.10
N GLY A 29 1.95 -8.58 8.36
CA GLY A 29 2.40 -9.52 7.35
C GLY A 29 1.29 -9.85 6.34
N GLU A 30 0.04 -9.99 6.82
CA GLU A 30 -1.12 -10.21 5.94
C GLU A 30 -1.40 -9.00 5.05
N VAL A 31 -1.26 -7.76 5.56
CA VAL A 31 -1.40 -6.53 4.77
C VAL A 31 -0.33 -6.44 3.69
N GLU A 32 0.94 -6.73 4.01
CA GLU A 32 2.05 -6.74 3.06
C GLU A 32 1.87 -7.84 2.00
N SER A 33 1.41 -9.04 2.39
CA SER A 33 1.10 -10.14 1.47
C SER A 33 -0.03 -9.78 0.52
N PHE A 34 -1.12 -9.19 1.03
CA PHE A 34 -2.23 -8.70 0.21
C PHE A 34 -1.76 -7.74 -0.88
N ALA A 35 -0.90 -6.77 -0.54
CA ALA A 35 -0.36 -5.82 -1.52
C ALA A 35 0.44 -6.53 -2.62
N GLY A 36 1.30 -7.48 -2.26
CA GLY A 36 2.07 -8.28 -3.21
C GLY A 36 1.20 -9.16 -4.10
N GLU A 37 0.18 -9.82 -3.54
CA GLU A 37 -0.78 -10.64 -4.27
C GLU A 37 -1.62 -9.80 -5.24
N LEU A 38 -2.07 -8.62 -4.82
CA LEU A 38 -2.80 -7.69 -5.69
C LEU A 38 -1.92 -7.23 -6.86
N LEU A 39 -0.68 -6.81 -6.62
CA LEU A 39 0.24 -6.43 -7.69
C LEU A 39 0.52 -7.59 -8.65
N ALA A 40 0.60 -8.83 -8.15
CA ALA A 40 0.80 -10.01 -8.99
C ALA A 40 -0.42 -10.33 -9.89
N ILE A 41 -1.62 -9.99 -9.45
CA ILE A 41 -2.84 -10.09 -10.26
C ILE A 41 -2.90 -8.97 -11.30
N LEU A 42 -2.57 -7.73 -10.92
CA LEU A 42 -2.63 -6.58 -11.82
C LEU A 42 -1.52 -6.60 -12.87
N PHE A 43 -0.34 -7.06 -12.49
CA PHE A 43 0.85 -7.05 -13.32
C PHE A 43 1.58 -8.41 -13.25
N PRO A 44 1.63 -9.17 -14.34
CA PRO A 44 2.30 -10.48 -14.36
C PRO A 44 3.79 -10.41 -13.99
N HIS A 45 4.39 -9.22 -14.05
CA HIS A 45 5.77 -8.94 -13.64
C HIS A 45 6.05 -9.27 -12.16
N PHE A 46 5.05 -9.18 -11.28
CA PHE A 46 5.15 -9.52 -9.86
C PHE A 46 4.73 -10.97 -9.55
N ALA A 47 4.21 -11.70 -10.56
CA ALA A 47 3.70 -13.04 -10.33
C ALA A 47 4.84 -14.05 -10.11
N LYS A 48 4.74 -14.85 -9.05
CA LYS A 48 5.69 -15.94 -8.76
C LYS A 48 5.49 -17.17 -9.68
N LYS A 49 4.30 -17.32 -10.25
CA LYS A 49 3.93 -18.38 -11.20
C LYS A 49 3.10 -17.77 -12.34
N ALA A 50 3.25 -18.31 -13.52
CA ALA A 50 2.38 -17.91 -14.63
C ALA A 50 0.97 -18.48 -14.42
N LEU A 51 -0.04 -17.66 -14.70
CA LEU A 51 -1.43 -18.11 -14.81
C LEU A 51 -1.74 -18.28 -16.30
N TYR A 52 -2.08 -19.48 -16.70
CA TYR A 52 -2.27 -19.80 -18.12
C TYR A 52 -3.74 -19.85 -18.52
N ALA A 53 -4.65 -19.92 -17.55
CA ALA A 53 -6.07 -19.96 -17.77
C ALA A 53 -6.78 -18.78 -17.09
N ARG A 54 -7.84 -18.30 -17.73
CA ARG A 54 -8.67 -17.24 -17.17
C ARG A 54 -9.30 -17.67 -15.84
N GLU A 55 -9.69 -18.93 -15.75
CA GLU A 55 -10.29 -19.56 -14.58
C GLU A 55 -9.35 -19.51 -13.37
N ASP A 56 -8.05 -19.68 -13.58
CA ASP A 56 -7.03 -19.58 -12.52
C ASP A 56 -6.98 -18.14 -11.98
N LEU A 57 -7.02 -17.14 -12.86
CA LEU A 57 -7.04 -15.72 -12.47
C LEU A 57 -8.33 -15.36 -11.70
N GLU A 58 -9.48 -15.86 -12.13
CA GLU A 58 -10.75 -15.65 -11.44
C GLU A 58 -10.71 -16.23 -10.01
N VAL A 59 -10.13 -17.40 -9.84
CA VAL A 59 -9.94 -18.03 -8.50
C VAL A 59 -9.03 -17.18 -7.62
N GLU A 60 -7.87 -16.76 -8.11
CA GLU A 60 -6.93 -15.94 -7.33
C GLU A 60 -7.57 -14.57 -6.96
N TYR A 61 -8.34 -13.97 -7.87
CA TYR A 61 -9.06 -12.73 -7.62
C TYR A 61 -10.10 -12.85 -6.50
N GLU A 62 -10.90 -13.93 -6.50
CA GLU A 62 -11.88 -14.19 -5.43
C GLU A 62 -11.21 -14.56 -4.09
N LEU A 63 -10.06 -15.26 -4.14
CA LEU A 63 -9.26 -15.52 -2.95
C LEU A 63 -8.74 -14.21 -2.35
N LEU A 64 -8.26 -13.29 -3.17
CA LEU A 64 -7.77 -12.00 -2.72
C LEU A 64 -8.87 -11.16 -2.06
N LYS A 65 -10.10 -11.16 -2.61
CA LYS A 65 -11.26 -10.54 -1.97
C LYS A 65 -11.53 -11.10 -0.58
N ARG A 66 -11.50 -12.42 -0.48
CA ARG A 66 -11.70 -13.10 0.81
C ARG A 66 -10.59 -12.76 1.81
N ASN A 67 -9.34 -12.72 1.36
CA ASN A 67 -8.20 -12.36 2.21
C ASN A 67 -8.35 -10.93 2.73
N LEU A 68 -8.66 -9.97 1.87
CA LEU A 68 -8.92 -8.59 2.29
C LEU A 68 -10.05 -8.50 3.33
N TYR A 69 -11.14 -9.25 3.15
CA TYR A 69 -12.21 -9.30 4.13
C TYR A 69 -11.70 -9.76 5.51
N HIS A 70 -10.87 -10.80 5.55
CA HIS A 70 -10.31 -11.32 6.81
C HIS A 70 -9.36 -10.33 7.47
N ILE A 71 -8.57 -9.60 6.69
CA ILE A 71 -7.65 -8.55 7.19
C ILE A 71 -8.43 -7.37 7.78
N LEU A 72 -9.55 -6.96 7.15
CA LEU A 72 -10.36 -5.82 7.61
C LEU A 72 -11.30 -6.16 8.76
N ARG A 73 -11.72 -7.42 8.90
CA ARG A 73 -12.68 -7.85 9.91
C ARG A 73 -12.31 -7.48 11.36
N PRO A 74 -11.04 -7.64 11.81
CA PRO A 74 -10.63 -7.19 13.14
C PRO A 74 -10.81 -5.68 13.38
N LEU A 75 -10.81 -4.87 12.32
CA LEU A 75 -10.95 -3.42 12.39
C LEU A 75 -12.41 -2.94 12.42
N GLU A 76 -13.39 -3.84 12.33
CA GLU A 76 -14.81 -3.52 12.09
C GLU A 76 -15.40 -2.55 13.14
N GLY A 77 -14.89 -2.57 14.38
CA GLY A 77 -15.30 -1.61 15.42
C GLY A 77 -14.83 -0.17 15.20
N GLY A 78 -13.87 0.04 14.30
CA GLY A 78 -13.34 1.37 13.94
C GLY A 78 -13.60 1.77 12.48
N LEU A 79 -14.28 0.91 11.71
CA LEU A 79 -14.67 1.19 10.33
C LEU A 79 -15.96 2.02 10.27
N PRO A 80 -16.10 2.95 9.31
CA PRO A 80 -17.36 3.67 9.10
C PRO A 80 -18.49 2.78 8.56
N ASP A 81 -18.14 1.63 7.96
CA ASP A 81 -19.05 0.64 7.38
C ASP A 81 -18.55 -0.78 7.66
N HIS A 82 -19.39 -1.81 7.38
CA HIS A 82 -18.98 -3.20 7.48
C HIS A 82 -17.82 -3.55 6.53
N SER A 83 -16.91 -4.43 6.98
CA SER A 83 -15.71 -4.85 6.23
C SER A 83 -16.03 -5.28 4.78
N ARG A 84 -17.18 -5.97 4.58
CA ARG A 84 -17.63 -6.39 3.24
C ARG A 84 -17.80 -5.21 2.30
N LYS A 85 -18.39 -4.11 2.75
CA LYS A 85 -18.62 -2.92 1.91
C LYS A 85 -17.31 -2.26 1.49
N HIS A 86 -16.31 -2.23 2.38
CA HIS A 86 -14.97 -1.74 2.03
C HIS A 86 -14.29 -2.62 0.98
N VAL A 87 -14.41 -3.96 1.10
CA VAL A 87 -13.93 -4.90 0.09
C VAL A 87 -14.59 -4.64 -1.25
N ASP A 88 -15.93 -4.61 -1.30
CA ASP A 88 -16.68 -4.43 -2.55
C ASP A 88 -16.35 -3.08 -3.20
N ARG A 89 -16.24 -1.99 -2.42
CA ARG A 89 -15.83 -0.67 -2.90
C ARG A 89 -14.43 -0.70 -3.51
N PHE A 90 -13.47 -1.27 -2.80
CA PHE A 90 -12.08 -1.34 -3.27
C PHE A 90 -11.98 -2.15 -4.58
N PHE A 91 -12.60 -3.32 -4.63
CA PHE A 91 -12.56 -4.16 -5.83
C PHE A 91 -13.32 -3.55 -7.02
N ALA A 92 -14.32 -2.71 -6.79
CA ALA A 92 -14.97 -1.93 -7.83
C ALA A 92 -14.05 -0.82 -8.40
N ALA A 93 -13.14 -0.27 -7.60
CA ALA A 93 -12.20 0.76 -8.04
C ALA A 93 -10.95 0.19 -8.77
N ILE A 94 -10.71 -1.13 -8.72
CA ILE A 94 -9.50 -1.74 -9.31
C ILE A 94 -9.31 -1.44 -10.80
N PRO A 95 -10.33 -1.45 -11.68
CA PRO A 95 -10.12 -1.14 -13.09
C PRO A 95 -9.53 0.26 -13.31
N GLU A 96 -10.11 1.28 -12.66
CA GLU A 96 -9.62 2.66 -12.77
C GLU A 96 -8.22 2.81 -12.12
N LEU A 97 -7.99 2.13 -11.01
CA LEU A 97 -6.69 2.09 -10.37
C LEU A 97 -5.63 1.49 -11.28
N HIS A 98 -5.94 0.39 -11.96
CA HIS A 98 -5.02 -0.26 -12.91
C HIS A 98 -4.68 0.67 -14.10
N ASP A 99 -5.70 1.35 -14.67
CA ASP A 99 -5.48 2.30 -15.76
C ASP A 99 -4.56 3.46 -15.31
N LEU A 100 -4.77 3.96 -14.09
CA LEU A 100 -3.94 5.02 -13.51
C LEU A 100 -2.49 4.57 -13.30
N LEU A 101 -2.27 3.33 -12.83
CA LEU A 101 -0.94 2.74 -12.69
C LEU A 101 -0.23 2.57 -14.03
N LEU A 102 -0.94 2.24 -15.09
CA LEU A 102 -0.37 2.18 -16.45
C LEU A 102 0.05 3.56 -16.95
N LEU A 103 -0.70 4.63 -16.61
CA LEU A 103 -0.29 6.01 -16.92
C LEU A 103 1.00 6.38 -16.19
N ASP A 104 1.12 6.02 -14.91
CA ASP A 104 2.34 6.28 -14.13
C ASP A 104 3.54 5.51 -14.68
N ALA A 105 3.37 4.22 -15.04
CA ALA A 105 4.43 3.42 -15.62
C ALA A 105 4.94 4.03 -16.95
N ARG A 106 4.02 4.50 -17.79
CA ARG A 106 4.37 5.19 -19.05
C ARG A 106 5.10 6.51 -18.79
N ALA A 107 4.62 7.31 -17.83
CA ALA A 107 5.27 8.56 -17.45
C ALA A 107 6.70 8.37 -16.94
N ILE A 108 6.96 7.29 -16.19
CA ILE A 108 8.30 6.93 -15.74
C ILE A 108 9.15 6.52 -16.96
N THR A 109 8.62 5.67 -17.85
CA THR A 109 9.33 5.22 -19.07
C THR A 109 9.73 6.39 -19.96
N GLU A 110 8.82 7.33 -20.18
CA GLU A 110 9.07 8.54 -20.99
C GLU A 110 9.97 9.54 -20.27
N GLY A 111 9.91 9.53 -18.92
CA GLY A 111 10.68 10.44 -18.08
C GLY A 111 12.14 10.04 -17.90
N ASP A 112 12.50 8.76 -17.99
CA ASP A 112 13.87 8.27 -17.82
C ASP A 112 14.45 7.78 -19.16
N PRO A 113 15.46 8.51 -19.73
CA PRO A 113 16.12 8.07 -20.97
C PRO A 113 16.80 6.70 -20.88
N ALA A 114 17.06 6.18 -19.67
CA ALA A 114 17.66 4.86 -19.46
C ALA A 114 16.61 3.74 -19.48
N ALA A 115 15.32 4.04 -19.34
CA ALA A 115 14.26 3.05 -19.40
C ALA A 115 14.08 2.52 -20.83
N THR A 116 14.11 1.21 -21.01
CA THR A 116 13.99 0.61 -22.34
C THR A 116 12.54 0.41 -22.76
N ASN A 117 11.64 0.12 -21.82
CA ASN A 117 10.22 -0.10 -22.04
C ASN A 117 9.43 -0.07 -20.73
N VAL A 118 8.11 -0.12 -20.84
CA VAL A 118 7.17 -0.11 -19.69
C VAL A 118 7.32 -1.37 -18.81
N ASP A 119 7.60 -2.52 -19.41
CA ASP A 119 7.74 -3.78 -18.66
C ASP A 119 8.95 -3.73 -17.72
N GLU A 120 10.07 -3.14 -18.17
CA GLU A 120 11.24 -2.92 -17.33
C GLU A 120 10.91 -2.01 -16.14
N VAL A 121 10.19 -0.92 -16.37
CA VAL A 121 9.78 0.03 -15.32
C VAL A 121 8.91 -0.69 -14.29
N ILE A 122 7.88 -1.41 -14.72
CA ILE A 122 6.98 -2.14 -13.81
C ILE A 122 7.76 -3.17 -12.98
N LEU A 123 8.69 -3.89 -13.62
CA LEU A 123 9.43 -4.97 -12.97
C LEU A 123 10.49 -4.48 -11.99
N THR A 124 11.17 -3.35 -12.26
CA THR A 124 12.44 -3.03 -11.60
C THR A 124 12.47 -1.68 -10.90
N TYR A 125 11.61 -0.72 -11.24
CA TYR A 125 11.72 0.65 -10.73
C TYR A 125 11.09 0.80 -9.34
N PRO A 126 11.86 1.23 -8.33
CA PRO A 126 11.33 1.47 -6.99
C PRO A 126 10.30 2.61 -6.98
N GLY A 127 10.43 3.58 -7.88
CA GLY A 127 9.45 4.66 -8.05
C GLY A 127 8.07 4.14 -8.43
N PHE A 128 7.99 3.21 -9.41
CA PHE A 128 6.73 2.58 -9.79
C PHE A 128 6.11 1.80 -8.63
N PHE A 129 6.91 0.98 -7.94
CA PHE A 129 6.43 0.20 -6.80
C PHE A 129 5.87 1.10 -5.69
N ALA A 130 6.57 2.17 -5.33
CA ALA A 130 6.13 3.10 -4.29
C ALA A 130 4.82 3.81 -4.68
N ILE A 131 4.68 4.25 -5.94
CA ILE A 131 3.47 4.87 -6.47
C ILE A 131 2.32 3.85 -6.45
N ALA A 132 2.55 2.62 -6.87
CA ALA A 132 1.51 1.58 -6.91
C ALA A 132 0.96 1.28 -5.51
N ILE A 133 1.83 1.10 -4.52
CA ILE A 133 1.40 0.89 -3.13
C ILE A 133 0.70 2.13 -2.56
N TYR A 134 1.20 3.35 -2.85
CA TYR A 134 0.53 4.58 -2.44
C TYR A 134 -0.90 4.65 -2.99
N ARG A 135 -1.11 4.41 -4.29
CA ARG A 135 -2.45 4.49 -4.90
C ARG A 135 -3.41 3.48 -4.29
N ILE A 136 -2.95 2.25 -4.03
CA ILE A 136 -3.72 1.23 -3.30
C ILE A 136 -4.08 1.75 -1.90
N ALA A 137 -3.10 2.28 -1.17
CA ALA A 137 -3.29 2.79 0.18
C ALA A 137 -4.24 4.00 0.23
N HIS A 138 -4.19 4.85 -0.78
CA HIS A 138 -5.05 6.04 -0.91
C HIS A 138 -6.53 5.69 -1.00
N GLU A 139 -6.90 4.62 -1.70
CA GLU A 139 -8.29 4.12 -1.77
C GLU A 139 -8.82 3.76 -0.36
N PHE A 140 -8.00 3.11 0.45
CA PHE A 140 -8.37 2.77 1.84
C PHE A 140 -8.35 3.99 2.75
N TRP A 141 -7.46 4.96 2.49
CA TRP A 141 -7.44 6.23 3.21
C TRP A 141 -8.72 7.02 2.98
N GLN A 142 -9.16 7.16 1.73
CA GLN A 142 -10.42 7.80 1.37
C GLN A 142 -11.66 7.07 1.93
N ALA A 143 -11.54 5.76 2.17
CA ALA A 143 -12.56 4.94 2.81
C ALA A 143 -12.49 4.98 4.35
N GLU A 144 -11.62 5.82 4.94
CA GLU A 144 -11.42 5.99 6.39
C GLU A 144 -11.08 4.67 7.11
N VAL A 145 -10.39 3.74 6.43
CA VAL A 145 -9.95 2.49 7.05
C VAL A 145 -8.77 2.76 7.98
N PRO A 146 -8.87 2.45 9.28
CA PRO A 146 -7.81 2.76 10.23
C PRO A 146 -6.59 1.84 10.04
N PHE A 147 -5.39 2.36 10.25
CA PHE A 147 -4.09 1.67 10.24
C PHE A 147 -3.68 1.07 8.89
N PHE A 148 -4.57 0.39 8.18
CA PHE A 148 -4.30 -0.35 6.94
C PHE A 148 -3.56 0.48 5.89
N PRO A 149 -3.99 1.74 5.53
CA PRO A 149 -3.28 2.57 4.56
C PRO A 149 -1.84 2.87 4.97
N ARG A 150 -1.61 3.15 6.26
CA ARG A 150 -0.27 3.44 6.77
C ARG A 150 0.64 2.21 6.76
N VAL A 151 0.12 1.04 7.07
CA VAL A 151 0.90 -0.21 6.98
C VAL A 151 1.38 -0.43 5.54
N LEU A 152 0.52 -0.17 4.55
CA LEU A 152 0.88 -0.26 3.12
C LEU A 152 1.98 0.73 2.74
N THR A 153 1.83 2.01 3.07
CA THR A 153 2.82 3.02 2.67
C THR A 153 4.16 2.84 3.40
N GLU A 154 4.16 2.44 4.67
CA GLU A 154 5.40 2.08 5.39
C GLU A 154 6.07 0.81 4.82
N TYR A 155 5.30 -0.11 4.27
CA TYR A 155 5.85 -1.25 3.53
C TYR A 155 6.63 -0.79 2.30
N ALA A 156 6.05 0.09 1.48
CA ALA A 156 6.73 0.66 0.32
C ALA A 156 7.96 1.49 0.72
N HIS A 157 7.82 2.36 1.73
CA HIS A 157 8.90 3.18 2.27
C HIS A 157 10.11 2.33 2.70
N ARG A 158 9.87 1.25 3.44
CA ARG A 158 10.92 0.33 3.89
C ARG A 158 11.68 -0.32 2.73
N LEU A 159 11.00 -0.63 1.62
CA LEU A 159 11.62 -1.31 0.48
C LEU A 159 12.30 -0.36 -0.50
N THR A 160 11.83 0.88 -0.61
CA THR A 160 12.25 1.80 -1.66
C THR A 160 13.01 3.04 -1.16
N GLY A 161 12.85 3.37 0.12
CA GLY A 161 13.31 4.65 0.66
C GLY A 161 12.47 5.84 0.19
N ILE A 162 11.26 5.60 -0.33
CA ILE A 162 10.29 6.61 -0.80
C ILE A 162 9.13 6.62 0.17
N ASP A 163 8.95 7.73 0.88
CA ASP A 163 7.87 7.93 1.85
C ASP A 163 6.75 8.76 1.25
N ILE A 164 5.60 8.14 0.99
CA ILE A 164 4.40 8.82 0.49
C ILE A 164 3.27 8.60 1.48
N HIS A 165 2.78 9.67 2.11
CA HIS A 165 1.64 9.57 3.00
C HIS A 165 0.36 9.20 2.22
N PRO A 166 -0.48 8.25 2.67
CA PRO A 166 -1.65 7.81 1.93
C PRO A 166 -2.72 8.90 1.76
N GLY A 167 -2.69 9.95 2.59
CA GLY A 167 -3.56 11.12 2.50
C GLY A 167 -3.16 12.14 1.44
N ALA A 168 -1.95 12.08 0.89
CA ALA A 168 -1.55 12.95 -0.20
C ALA A 168 -2.48 12.79 -1.41
N THR A 169 -2.69 13.85 -2.18
CA THR A 169 -3.46 13.81 -3.43
C THR A 169 -2.50 13.92 -4.60
N ILE A 170 -2.42 12.89 -5.45
CA ILE A 170 -1.46 12.83 -6.57
C ILE A 170 -2.23 12.53 -7.85
N GLY A 171 -2.11 13.42 -8.84
CA GLY A 171 -2.67 13.25 -10.18
C GLY A 171 -2.06 12.09 -10.97
N GLY A 172 -2.59 11.84 -12.15
CA GLY A 172 -2.12 10.79 -13.05
C GLY A 172 -0.78 11.14 -13.72
N SER A 173 -0.15 10.14 -14.31
CA SER A 173 1.14 10.28 -15.00
C SER A 173 2.23 10.83 -14.07
N PHE A 174 2.27 10.34 -12.84
CA PHE A 174 3.25 10.75 -11.84
C PHE A 174 4.54 9.95 -12.02
N CYS A 175 5.65 10.64 -12.08
CA CYS A 175 6.96 10.04 -12.30
C CYS A 175 7.88 10.29 -11.09
N ILE A 176 8.39 9.24 -10.49
CA ILE A 176 9.49 9.26 -9.53
C ILE A 176 10.71 8.63 -10.17
N ASP A 177 11.76 9.42 -10.34
CA ASP A 177 13.04 8.98 -10.86
C ASP A 177 14.06 8.84 -9.72
N HIS A 178 14.78 7.70 -9.65
CA HIS A 178 15.62 7.25 -8.53
C HIS A 178 14.83 7.08 -7.21
N GLY A 179 14.37 8.17 -6.62
CA GLY A 179 13.38 8.24 -5.55
C GLY A 179 13.89 8.19 -4.12
N THR A 180 15.10 7.68 -3.85
CA THR A 180 15.62 7.54 -2.48
C THR A 180 15.54 8.85 -1.70
N GLY A 181 14.94 8.81 -0.50
CA GLY A 181 14.82 9.99 0.37
C GLY A 181 13.74 10.99 -0.03
N ILE A 182 12.81 10.60 -0.92
CA ILE A 182 11.59 11.37 -1.16
C ILE A 182 10.68 11.28 0.06
N VAL A 183 10.09 12.43 0.45
CA VAL A 183 9.03 12.51 1.47
C VAL A 183 7.86 13.33 0.92
N ILE A 184 6.68 12.73 0.85
CA ILE A 184 5.43 13.37 0.44
C ILE A 184 4.45 13.30 1.60
N GLY A 185 4.21 14.44 2.25
CA GLY A 185 3.36 14.56 3.44
C GLY A 185 1.86 14.51 3.12
N GLU A 186 1.06 14.28 4.17
CA GLU A 186 -0.40 14.09 4.11
C GLU A 186 -1.15 15.16 3.32
N THR A 187 -0.81 16.43 3.54
CA THR A 187 -1.53 17.58 2.98
C THR A 187 -1.04 18.00 1.59
N THR A 188 -0.10 17.23 1.03
CA THR A 188 0.47 17.53 -0.29
C THR A 188 -0.55 17.29 -1.40
N SER A 189 -0.62 18.24 -2.34
CA SER A 189 -1.37 18.09 -3.59
C SER A 189 -0.41 18.24 -4.77
N ILE A 190 -0.34 17.19 -5.60
CA ILE A 190 0.47 17.10 -6.81
C ILE A 190 -0.49 16.96 -8.00
N GLY A 191 -0.31 17.79 -9.04
CA GLY A 191 -1.10 17.72 -10.26
C GLY A 191 -0.73 16.55 -11.16
N GLU A 192 -1.27 16.56 -12.37
CA GLU A 192 -0.96 15.56 -13.41
C GLU A 192 0.41 15.84 -14.07
N ASN A 193 1.03 14.79 -14.62
CA ASN A 193 2.29 14.86 -15.40
C ASN A 193 3.46 15.48 -14.61
N VAL A 194 3.52 15.28 -13.32
CA VAL A 194 4.61 15.78 -12.47
C VAL A 194 5.71 14.72 -12.38
N LYS A 195 6.96 15.16 -12.54
CA LYS A 195 8.16 14.37 -12.30
C LYS A 195 8.93 14.91 -11.10
N ILE A 196 9.35 14.04 -10.19
CA ILE A 196 10.22 14.37 -9.06
C ILE A 196 11.42 13.43 -9.00
N TYR A 197 12.45 13.88 -8.33
CA TYR A 197 13.71 13.16 -8.17
C TYR A 197 14.01 12.87 -6.70
N GLN A 198 15.05 12.07 -6.46
CA GLN A 198 15.51 11.71 -5.12
C GLN A 198 15.68 12.93 -4.21
N GLY A 199 15.44 12.74 -2.91
CA GLY A 199 15.64 13.76 -1.87
C GLY A 199 14.61 14.89 -1.85
N VAL A 200 13.60 14.87 -2.71
CA VAL A 200 12.52 15.88 -2.71
C VAL A 200 11.64 15.69 -1.48
N THR A 201 11.34 16.79 -0.77
CA THR A 201 10.40 16.81 0.37
C THR A 201 9.27 17.79 0.06
N LEU A 202 8.01 17.30 0.15
CA LEU A 202 6.79 18.05 -0.10
C LEU A 202 5.84 17.95 1.10
N GLY A 203 5.29 19.09 1.56
CA GLY A 203 4.25 19.12 2.59
C GLY A 203 4.67 18.60 3.97
N ALA A 204 5.96 18.53 4.27
CA ALA A 204 6.50 18.03 5.54
C ALA A 204 6.77 19.12 6.59
N LEU A 205 6.34 20.34 6.37
CA LEU A 205 6.52 21.46 7.30
C LEU A 205 5.30 21.53 8.23
N SER A 206 5.53 21.25 9.49
CA SER A 206 4.62 21.52 10.59
C SER A 206 4.79 22.94 11.11
#